data_9bea47293621cbbb9865aeae2acf75a5
#
_entry.id   9bea47293621cbbb9865aeae2acf75a5
#
_cell.length_a   1.000
_cell.length_b   1.000
_cell.length_c   1.000
_cell.angle_alpha   90.00
_cell.angle_beta   90.00
_cell.angle_gamma   90.00
#
_symmetry.space_group_name_H-M   'P 1'
#
loop_
_entity.id
_entity.type
_entity.pdbx_description
1 polymer ?
#
loop_
_entity_poly.entity_id
_entity_poly.type
_entity_poly.pdbx_seq_one_letter_code
_entity_poly.pdbx_strand_id
1 'polypeptide(L)'
;MSLVIAGSVAYDGLETPAGKVERALGGAATYIALSSSYFTPSSIVAVVGEDFAQQDYDFLASRGIGLEGLERVPGKTFFWAGVYSADMNDRTTLTTELNVFADFNPKLPPSYQEQPYLLLGNIQPSLQRSVRAQMKAPRLAGGDTMNFWINDYRDELLETLKQWDFLLINDGEARLLSGETNLKRAAAAIRALGPGILVIKRGEYGATLFHDGGYFSVPGYLLETLKDPTGAGDCFAGGFTGYLASRGASREGGIREADLARAVVYGSVMGSFCCEAFGVDRFRTLTREEIDARFAEFQKFTAF
;
A
#
# COMPACT_ATOMS: atom_id res chain seq x y z
N MET A 1 15.54 -11.48 -2.98
CA MET A 1 15.43 -10.16 -2.35
C MET A 1 14.03 -10.08 -1.78
N SER A 2 13.84 -9.63 -0.54
CA SER A 2 12.51 -9.66 0.08
C SER A 2 12.10 -8.28 0.59
N LEU A 3 10.79 -8.08 0.72
CA LEU A 3 10.13 -6.86 1.14
C LEU A 3 9.53 -7.05 2.53
N VAL A 4 9.91 -6.21 3.48
CA VAL A 4 9.26 -6.10 4.78
C VAL A 4 8.13 -5.07 4.69
N ILE A 5 6.99 -5.42 5.24
CA ILE A 5 5.78 -4.60 5.23
C ILE A 5 5.31 -4.44 6.66
N ALA A 6 5.28 -3.21 7.17
CA ALA A 6 4.69 -2.91 8.47
C ALA A 6 3.37 -2.14 8.28
N GLY A 7 2.32 -2.62 8.91
CA GLY A 7 0.98 -2.04 8.75
C GLY A 7 -0.08 -2.82 9.53
N SER A 8 -1.35 -2.49 9.31
CA SER A 8 -2.46 -3.21 9.91
C SER A 8 -2.75 -4.52 9.20
N VAL A 9 -3.07 -5.55 9.98
CA VAL A 9 -3.85 -6.72 9.58
C VAL A 9 -5.18 -6.60 10.31
N ALA A 10 -6.28 -6.61 9.58
CA ALA A 10 -7.58 -6.20 10.11
C ALA A 10 -8.72 -7.03 9.52
N TYR A 11 -9.90 -6.83 10.07
CA TYR A 11 -11.15 -7.18 9.40
C TYR A 11 -11.91 -5.92 9.03
N ASP A 12 -12.48 -5.95 7.83
CA ASP A 12 -13.24 -4.83 7.28
C ASP A 12 -14.72 -5.20 7.11
N GLY A 13 -15.61 -4.32 7.59
CA GLY A 13 -17.04 -4.32 7.26
C GLY A 13 -17.30 -3.35 6.11
N LEU A 14 -17.81 -3.86 4.99
CA LEU A 14 -17.84 -3.12 3.73
C LEU A 14 -19.27 -3.07 3.19
N GLU A 15 -19.72 -1.88 2.84
CA GLU A 15 -20.99 -1.67 2.16
C GLU A 15 -20.76 -0.75 0.95
N THR A 16 -21.13 -1.25 -0.24
CA THR A 16 -20.98 -0.55 -1.51
C THR A 16 -22.26 -0.71 -2.33
N PRO A 17 -22.47 0.04 -3.41
CA PRO A 17 -23.59 -0.22 -4.33
C PRO A 17 -23.62 -1.64 -4.91
N ALA A 18 -22.47 -2.36 -4.90
CA ALA A 18 -22.39 -3.74 -5.38
C ALA A 18 -22.77 -4.79 -4.32
N GLY A 19 -22.94 -4.40 -3.06
CA GLY A 19 -23.33 -5.31 -1.97
C GLY A 19 -22.71 -4.98 -0.63
N LYS A 20 -22.79 -5.96 0.29
CA LYS A 20 -22.31 -5.80 1.66
C LYS A 20 -21.60 -7.06 2.14
N VAL A 21 -20.51 -6.85 2.90
CA VAL A 21 -19.81 -7.88 3.66
C VAL A 21 -19.58 -7.39 5.08
N GLU A 22 -19.96 -8.20 6.08
CA GLU A 22 -19.85 -7.80 7.48
C GLU A 22 -18.43 -7.95 8.05
N ARG A 23 -17.67 -8.89 7.52
CA ARG A 23 -16.31 -9.20 7.99
C ARG A 23 -15.49 -9.82 6.88
N ALA A 24 -14.64 -9.05 6.24
CA ALA A 24 -13.67 -9.50 5.25
C ALA A 24 -12.24 -9.33 5.80
N LEU A 25 -11.32 -10.20 5.40
CA LEU A 25 -9.90 -9.99 5.67
C LEU A 25 -9.44 -8.72 4.95
N GLY A 26 -8.74 -7.85 5.67
CA GLY A 26 -8.30 -6.55 5.21
C GLY A 26 -7.08 -6.03 5.98
N GLY A 27 -6.92 -4.72 5.99
CA GLY A 27 -5.78 -4.03 6.58
C GLY A 27 -4.65 -3.79 5.59
N ALA A 28 -3.96 -2.66 5.73
CA ALA A 28 -2.96 -2.19 4.78
C ALA A 28 -1.84 -3.22 4.52
N ALA A 29 -1.28 -3.82 5.57
CA ALA A 29 -0.21 -4.82 5.41
C ALA A 29 -0.70 -6.07 4.67
N THR A 30 -1.95 -6.47 4.86
CA THR A 30 -2.55 -7.61 4.16
C THR A 30 -2.60 -7.37 2.65
N TYR A 31 -3.22 -6.25 2.23
CA TYR A 31 -3.35 -5.91 0.81
C TYR A 31 -1.99 -5.71 0.14
N ILE A 32 -1.08 -5.00 0.80
CA ILE A 32 0.29 -4.78 0.31
C ILE A 32 1.01 -6.12 0.12
N ALA A 33 0.96 -7.00 1.11
CA ALA A 33 1.69 -8.27 1.07
C ALA A 33 1.14 -9.22 -0.01
N LEU A 34 -0.19 -9.33 -0.11
CA LEU A 34 -0.82 -10.12 -1.16
C LEU A 34 -0.45 -9.62 -2.55
N SER A 35 -0.49 -8.31 -2.76
CA SER A 35 -0.12 -7.69 -4.03
C SER A 35 1.37 -7.88 -4.36
N SER A 36 2.27 -7.61 -3.42
CA SER A 36 3.71 -7.69 -3.63
C SER A 36 4.22 -9.13 -3.79
N SER A 37 3.53 -10.11 -3.21
CA SER A 37 3.94 -11.54 -3.25
C SER A 37 4.03 -12.12 -4.67
N TYR A 38 3.35 -11.53 -5.64
CA TYR A 38 3.48 -11.90 -7.05
C TYR A 38 4.81 -11.50 -7.69
N PHE A 39 5.56 -10.60 -7.07
CA PHE A 39 6.79 -10.02 -7.62
C PHE A 39 8.02 -10.38 -6.80
N THR A 40 7.89 -10.46 -5.48
CA THR A 40 9.01 -10.68 -4.56
C THR A 40 8.52 -11.37 -3.28
N PRO A 41 9.35 -12.18 -2.61
CA PRO A 41 9.03 -12.64 -1.26
C PRO A 41 8.71 -11.44 -0.36
N SER A 42 7.63 -11.54 0.39
CA SER A 42 7.11 -10.46 1.24
C SER A 42 6.85 -10.96 2.65
N SER A 43 7.07 -10.10 3.64
CA SER A 43 6.93 -10.44 5.06
C SER A 43 6.17 -9.35 5.79
N ILE A 44 5.24 -9.72 6.68
CA ILE A 44 4.39 -8.81 7.45
C ILE A 44 4.94 -8.60 8.85
N VAL A 45 4.88 -7.35 9.32
CA VAL A 45 5.04 -6.94 10.71
C VAL A 45 3.75 -6.26 11.15
N ALA A 46 2.97 -6.94 11.97
CA ALA A 46 1.64 -6.51 12.40
C ALA A 46 1.23 -7.19 13.71
N VAL A 47 0.08 -6.82 14.25
CA VAL A 47 -0.53 -7.47 15.42
C VAL A 47 -1.98 -7.84 15.11
N VAL A 48 -2.40 -9.01 15.61
CA VAL A 48 -3.78 -9.50 15.54
C VAL A 48 -4.23 -10.03 16.89
N GLY A 49 -5.53 -10.07 17.12
CA GLY A 49 -6.13 -10.68 18.31
C GLY A 49 -6.28 -12.19 18.22
N GLU A 50 -6.79 -12.79 19.32
CA GLU A 50 -7.11 -14.22 19.39
C GLU A 50 -8.20 -14.64 18.41
N ASP A 51 -9.06 -13.70 18.00
CA ASP A 51 -10.15 -13.89 17.05
C ASP A 51 -9.69 -13.90 15.58
N PHE A 52 -8.40 -13.74 15.31
CA PHE A 52 -7.86 -13.85 13.95
C PHE A 52 -7.96 -15.29 13.47
N ALA A 53 -8.78 -15.50 12.44
CA ALA A 53 -9.14 -16.82 11.97
C ALA A 53 -7.91 -17.58 11.43
N GLN A 54 -7.80 -18.87 11.79
CA GLN A 54 -6.71 -19.72 11.31
C GLN A 54 -6.72 -19.84 9.78
N GLN A 55 -7.89 -19.90 9.16
CA GLN A 55 -8.01 -19.96 7.70
C GLN A 55 -7.39 -18.73 7.00
N ASP A 56 -7.44 -17.54 7.62
CA ASP A 56 -6.86 -16.32 7.05
C ASP A 56 -5.33 -16.32 7.24
N TYR A 57 -4.85 -16.82 8.40
CA TYR A 57 -3.42 -17.07 8.60
C TYR A 57 -2.87 -18.05 7.55
N ASP A 58 -3.55 -19.18 7.36
CA ASP A 58 -3.16 -20.22 6.41
C ASP A 58 -3.21 -19.72 4.96
N PHE A 59 -4.18 -18.86 4.64
CA PHE A 59 -4.25 -18.21 3.33
C PHE A 59 -3.03 -17.32 3.08
N LEU A 60 -2.66 -16.45 4.02
CA LEU A 60 -1.47 -15.60 3.89
C LEU A 60 -0.19 -16.45 3.76
N ALA A 61 -0.06 -17.48 4.59
CA ALA A 61 1.07 -18.41 4.54
C ALA A 61 1.15 -19.17 3.19
N SER A 62 0.00 -19.60 2.65
CA SER A 62 -0.08 -20.29 1.35
C SER A 62 0.38 -19.45 0.17
N ARG A 63 0.32 -18.11 0.32
CA ARG A 63 0.85 -17.15 -0.66
C ARG A 63 2.36 -16.90 -0.52
N GLY A 64 3.04 -17.64 0.35
CA GLY A 64 4.47 -17.49 0.63
C GLY A 64 4.82 -16.22 1.40
N ILE A 65 3.85 -15.60 2.07
CA ILE A 65 4.05 -14.42 2.90
C ILE A 65 4.69 -14.84 4.22
N GLY A 66 5.82 -14.21 4.59
CA GLY A 66 6.47 -14.42 5.88
C GLY A 66 5.65 -13.81 7.02
N LEU A 67 5.30 -14.62 8.00
CA LEU A 67 4.44 -14.25 9.13
C LEU A 67 5.16 -14.29 10.50
N GLU A 68 6.49 -14.37 10.52
CA GLU A 68 7.28 -14.34 11.75
C GLU A 68 7.06 -13.04 12.55
N GLY A 69 6.80 -11.92 11.86
CA GLY A 69 6.51 -10.62 12.46
C GLY A 69 5.01 -10.38 12.73
N LEU A 70 4.14 -11.35 12.52
CA LEU A 70 2.71 -11.25 12.84
C LEU A 70 2.48 -11.73 14.26
N GLU A 71 2.38 -10.80 15.20
CA GLU A 71 2.12 -11.10 16.61
C GLU A 71 0.64 -11.43 16.85
N ARG A 72 0.35 -12.47 17.63
CA ARG A 72 -1.01 -12.76 18.11
C ARG A 72 -1.04 -12.52 19.62
N VAL A 73 -1.92 -11.63 20.06
CA VAL A 73 -2.04 -11.21 21.46
C VAL A 73 -3.49 -11.35 21.96
N PRO A 74 -3.71 -11.44 23.29
CA PRO A 74 -5.04 -11.46 23.86
C PRO A 74 -5.87 -10.23 23.45
N GLY A 75 -7.12 -10.46 23.02
CA GLY A 75 -8.05 -9.43 22.59
C GLY A 75 -8.55 -9.63 21.17
N LYS A 76 -9.20 -8.61 20.62
CA LYS A 76 -9.77 -8.65 19.26
C LYS A 76 -8.82 -8.02 18.26
N THR A 77 -8.87 -8.53 17.04
CA THR A 77 -8.20 -7.94 15.88
C THR A 77 -8.80 -6.58 15.53
N PHE A 78 -8.00 -5.67 15.00
CA PHE A 78 -8.47 -4.39 14.46
C PHE A 78 -9.64 -4.59 13.52
N PHE A 79 -10.71 -3.80 13.72
CA PHE A 79 -11.89 -3.81 12.87
C PHE A 79 -12.21 -2.40 12.37
N TRP A 80 -12.46 -2.30 11.07
CA TRP A 80 -12.93 -1.08 10.45
C TRP A 80 -14.20 -1.37 9.66
N ALA A 81 -15.17 -0.45 9.66
CA ALA A 81 -16.34 -0.54 8.82
C ALA A 81 -16.64 0.78 8.13
N GLY A 82 -17.02 0.71 6.86
CA GLY A 82 -17.37 1.87 6.05
C GLY A 82 -18.38 1.59 4.96
N VAL A 83 -19.04 2.68 4.53
CA VAL A 83 -19.96 2.69 3.41
C VAL A 83 -19.45 3.62 2.33
N TYR A 84 -19.51 3.17 1.09
CA TYR A 84 -19.06 3.92 -0.08
C TYR A 84 -20.23 4.65 -0.76
N SER A 85 -19.94 5.83 -1.31
CA SER A 85 -20.86 6.59 -2.16
C SER A 85 -21.25 5.82 -3.42
N ALA A 86 -22.29 6.30 -4.12
CA ALA A 86 -22.80 5.67 -5.33
C ALA A 86 -21.76 5.58 -6.46
N ASP A 87 -20.81 6.53 -6.52
CA ASP A 87 -19.70 6.56 -7.46
C ASP A 87 -18.43 5.90 -6.93
N MET A 88 -18.45 5.36 -5.69
CA MET A 88 -17.36 4.69 -5.00
C MET A 88 -16.08 5.53 -4.81
N ASN A 89 -16.15 6.85 -5.01
CA ASN A 89 -15.00 7.74 -4.82
C ASN A 89 -14.86 8.21 -3.36
N ASP A 90 -15.97 8.34 -2.67
CA ASP A 90 -16.01 8.77 -1.27
C ASP A 90 -16.47 7.63 -0.35
N ARG A 91 -15.94 7.61 0.88
CA ARG A 91 -16.37 6.69 1.92
C ARG A 91 -16.70 7.40 3.21
N THR A 92 -17.73 6.92 3.89
CA THR A 92 -18.05 7.28 5.27
C THR A 92 -17.62 6.15 6.19
N THR A 93 -16.73 6.43 7.15
CA THR A 93 -16.38 5.49 8.19
C THR A 93 -17.54 5.36 9.18
N LEU A 94 -18.02 4.15 9.41
CA LEU A 94 -19.06 3.83 10.38
C LEU A 94 -18.46 3.46 11.73
N THR A 95 -17.40 2.68 11.73
CA THR A 95 -16.77 2.13 12.94
C THR A 95 -15.27 2.00 12.75
N THR A 96 -14.50 2.29 13.81
CA THR A 96 -13.08 2.02 13.90
C THR A 96 -12.80 1.48 15.30
N GLU A 97 -12.60 0.18 15.41
CA GLU A 97 -12.23 -0.50 16.65
C GLU A 97 -10.75 -0.90 16.56
N LEU A 98 -9.88 -0.08 17.13
CA LEU A 98 -8.44 -0.36 17.08
C LEU A 98 -8.09 -1.68 17.79
N ASN A 99 -8.79 -2.00 18.90
CA ASN A 99 -8.57 -3.23 19.64
C ASN A 99 -7.07 -3.42 19.96
N VAL A 100 -6.49 -4.61 19.71
CA VAL A 100 -5.06 -4.88 19.97
C VAL A 100 -4.12 -3.97 19.16
N PHE A 101 -4.59 -3.36 18.08
CA PHE A 101 -3.78 -2.45 17.26
C PHE A 101 -3.52 -1.09 17.96
N ALA A 102 -4.33 -0.74 18.99
CA ALA A 102 -4.12 0.49 19.76
C ALA A 102 -2.76 0.52 20.48
N ASP A 103 -2.30 -0.66 20.90
CA ASP A 103 -1.03 -0.83 21.62
C ASP A 103 0.08 -1.40 20.72
N PHE A 104 -0.12 -1.37 19.40
CA PHE A 104 0.85 -1.91 18.44
C PHE A 104 2.20 -1.22 18.56
N ASN A 105 3.21 -2.00 18.92
CA ASN A 105 4.60 -1.56 18.99
C ASN A 105 5.46 -2.48 18.12
N PRO A 106 5.64 -2.16 16.83
CA PRO A 106 6.25 -3.06 15.87
C PRO A 106 7.70 -3.40 16.21
N LYS A 107 7.97 -4.70 16.33
CA LYS A 107 9.32 -5.24 16.51
C LYS A 107 9.66 -6.13 15.31
N LEU A 108 10.74 -5.80 14.61
CA LEU A 108 11.21 -6.60 13.50
C LEU A 108 11.95 -7.84 14.02
N PRO A 109 11.54 -9.04 13.58
CA PRO A 109 12.38 -10.22 13.73
C PRO A 109 13.79 -9.98 13.20
N PRO A 110 14.84 -10.57 13.79
CA PRO A 110 16.22 -10.38 13.31
C PRO A 110 16.40 -10.67 11.82
N SER A 111 15.70 -11.68 11.30
CA SER A 111 15.68 -12.06 9.89
C SER A 111 15.12 -10.95 8.98
N TYR A 112 14.24 -10.07 9.49
CA TYR A 112 13.64 -8.98 8.74
C TYR A 112 14.49 -7.71 8.75
N GLN A 113 15.31 -7.50 9.79
CA GLN A 113 16.17 -6.31 9.91
C GLN A 113 17.23 -6.20 8.80
N GLU A 114 17.60 -7.33 8.21
CA GLU A 114 18.58 -7.43 7.12
C GLU A 114 17.96 -7.35 5.72
N GLN A 115 16.63 -7.29 5.63
CA GLN A 115 15.96 -7.30 4.33
C GLN A 115 16.19 -5.99 3.57
N PRO A 116 16.31 -6.04 2.23
CA PRO A 116 16.71 -4.86 1.46
C PRO A 116 15.58 -3.88 1.15
N TYR A 117 14.32 -4.24 1.37
CA TYR A 117 13.18 -3.39 1.02
C TYR A 117 12.21 -3.23 2.18
N LEU A 118 11.71 -2.01 2.35
CA LEU A 118 10.73 -1.66 3.38
C LEU A 118 9.58 -0.86 2.77
N LEU A 119 8.35 -1.32 3.02
CA LEU A 119 7.14 -0.57 2.74
C LEU A 119 6.32 -0.39 4.02
N LEU A 120 6.09 0.85 4.36
CA LEU A 120 5.36 1.26 5.56
C LEU A 120 3.93 1.61 5.16
N GLY A 121 2.99 0.76 5.51
CA GLY A 121 1.57 1.02 5.34
C GLY A 121 1.07 2.11 6.28
N ASN A 122 -0.21 2.42 6.17
CA ASN A 122 -0.87 3.48 6.91
C ASN A 122 -0.95 3.17 8.41
N ILE A 123 0.07 3.57 9.16
CA ILE A 123 0.16 3.55 10.62
C ILE A 123 0.71 4.90 11.12
N GLN A 124 0.69 5.10 12.45
CA GLN A 124 1.20 6.33 13.04
C GLN A 124 2.65 6.63 12.60
N PRO A 125 2.98 7.86 12.20
CA PRO A 125 4.31 8.22 11.70
C PRO A 125 5.48 7.89 12.63
N SER A 126 5.30 7.99 13.95
CA SER A 126 6.32 7.58 14.92
C SER A 126 6.60 6.08 14.89
N LEU A 127 5.57 5.24 14.67
CA LEU A 127 5.74 3.79 14.50
C LEU A 127 6.44 3.48 13.18
N GLN A 128 6.10 4.19 12.10
CA GLN A 128 6.80 4.06 10.81
C GLN A 128 8.30 4.38 10.96
N ARG A 129 8.65 5.45 11.68
CA ARG A 129 10.08 5.75 12.00
C ARG A 129 10.73 4.67 12.83
N SER A 130 10.02 4.16 13.84
CA SER A 130 10.53 3.08 14.70
C SER A 130 10.86 1.82 13.89
N VAL A 131 10.00 1.43 12.96
CA VAL A 131 10.25 0.31 12.05
C VAL A 131 11.45 0.60 11.15
N ARG A 132 11.50 1.78 10.53
CA ARG A 132 12.60 2.19 9.66
C ARG A 132 13.96 2.15 10.39
N ALA A 133 13.99 2.58 11.65
CA ALA A 133 15.22 2.59 12.47
C ALA A 133 15.72 1.18 12.82
N GLN A 134 14.86 0.16 12.82
CA GLN A 134 15.25 -1.23 13.07
C GLN A 134 15.85 -1.91 11.83
N MET A 135 15.63 -1.36 10.62
CA MET A 135 16.24 -1.87 9.39
C MET A 135 17.71 -1.45 9.30
N LYS A 136 18.63 -2.39 9.05
CA LYS A 136 20.08 -2.10 9.08
C LYS A 136 20.53 -1.31 7.85
N ALA A 137 20.19 -1.74 6.64
CA ALA A 137 20.61 -1.08 5.41
C ALA A 137 19.63 -1.33 4.25
N PRO A 138 18.40 -0.83 4.33
CA PRO A 138 17.46 -1.03 3.24
C PRO A 138 17.92 -0.28 1.99
N ARG A 139 17.85 -0.96 0.84
CA ARG A 139 18.15 -0.38 -0.48
C ARG A 139 17.10 0.62 -0.91
N LEU A 140 15.86 0.39 -0.48
CA LEU A 140 14.72 1.26 -0.75
C LEU A 140 13.71 1.16 0.39
N ALA A 141 13.31 2.29 0.93
CA ALA A 141 12.31 2.40 1.99
C ALA A 141 11.33 3.53 1.69
N GLY A 142 10.06 3.31 1.94
CA GLY A 142 9.03 4.33 1.78
C GLY A 142 7.69 3.83 2.28
N GLY A 143 6.64 4.54 1.98
CA GLY A 143 5.32 4.19 2.48
C GLY A 143 4.22 5.08 1.95
N ASP A 144 3.09 5.02 2.64
CA ASP A 144 1.96 5.91 2.45
C ASP A 144 1.58 6.62 3.75
N THR A 145 0.62 7.51 3.65
CA THR A 145 0.04 8.26 4.77
C THR A 145 -1.45 8.47 4.51
N MET A 146 -2.14 9.16 5.41
CA MET A 146 -3.52 9.58 5.22
C MET A 146 -3.80 10.95 5.82
N ASN A 147 -4.97 11.51 5.50
CA ASN A 147 -5.42 12.82 5.96
C ASN A 147 -5.33 13.00 7.48
N PHE A 148 -5.64 11.97 8.28
CA PHE A 148 -5.55 12.03 9.74
C PHE A 148 -4.12 12.36 10.20
N TRP A 149 -3.11 11.65 9.67
CA TRP A 149 -1.71 11.92 10.03
C TRP A 149 -1.22 13.27 9.51
N ILE A 150 -1.70 13.69 8.34
CA ILE A 150 -1.34 15.00 7.75
C ILE A 150 -1.88 16.15 8.61
N ASN A 151 -3.10 16.00 9.17
CA ASN A 151 -3.74 17.04 9.97
C ASN A 151 -3.25 17.05 11.42
N ASP A 152 -3.26 15.88 12.07
CA ASP A 152 -3.17 15.79 13.52
C ASP A 152 -1.76 15.41 14.02
N TYR A 153 -0.91 14.85 13.12
CA TYR A 153 0.46 14.39 13.44
C TYR A 153 1.49 14.92 12.43
N ARG A 154 1.26 16.14 11.94
CA ARG A 154 2.05 16.72 10.84
C ARG A 154 3.54 16.75 11.11
N ASP A 155 3.96 17.20 12.28
CA ASP A 155 5.39 17.32 12.61
C ASP A 155 6.08 15.95 12.63
N GLU A 156 5.41 14.94 13.21
CA GLU A 156 5.90 13.57 13.19
C GLU A 156 5.99 13.01 11.77
N LEU A 157 5.00 13.31 10.93
CA LEU A 157 4.99 12.90 9.53
C LEU A 157 6.14 13.53 8.76
N LEU A 158 6.40 14.82 8.93
CA LEU A 158 7.50 15.52 8.27
C LEU A 158 8.87 14.91 8.64
N GLU A 159 9.07 14.57 9.92
CA GLU A 159 10.30 13.88 10.35
C GLU A 159 10.39 12.45 9.77
N THR A 160 9.26 11.81 9.53
CA THR A 160 9.19 10.47 8.93
C THR A 160 9.57 10.52 7.45
N LEU A 161 9.01 11.48 6.71
CA LEU A 161 9.27 11.65 5.27
C LEU A 161 10.74 11.90 4.94
N LYS A 162 11.51 12.51 5.83
CA LYS A 162 12.96 12.71 5.66
C LYS A 162 13.76 11.40 5.54
N GLN A 163 13.19 10.28 6.02
CA GLN A 163 13.84 8.98 6.04
C GLN A 163 13.38 8.07 4.89
N TRP A 164 12.49 8.58 4.02
CA TRP A 164 11.88 7.80 2.94
C TRP A 164 12.48 8.14 1.58
N ASP A 165 12.66 7.11 0.77
CA ASP A 165 13.09 7.24 -0.63
C ASP A 165 11.90 7.52 -1.55
N PHE A 166 10.71 6.99 -1.19
CA PHE A 166 9.47 7.18 -1.96
C PHE A 166 8.24 7.37 -1.06
N LEU A 167 7.26 8.05 -1.61
CA LEU A 167 5.94 8.26 -1.00
C LEU A 167 4.84 7.96 -2.03
N LEU A 168 3.81 7.22 -1.61
CA LEU A 168 2.64 6.85 -2.42
C LEU A 168 1.39 7.41 -1.74
N ILE A 169 0.80 8.47 -2.28
CA ILE A 169 -0.39 9.13 -1.70
C ILE A 169 -1.46 9.39 -2.76
N ASN A 170 -2.68 9.69 -2.34
CA ASN A 170 -3.72 10.16 -3.25
C ASN A 170 -3.62 11.68 -3.50
N ASP A 171 -4.34 12.18 -4.47
CA ASP A 171 -4.27 13.59 -4.86
C ASP A 171 -4.90 14.54 -3.82
N GLY A 172 -5.90 14.10 -3.06
CA GLY A 172 -6.44 14.84 -1.93
C GLY A 172 -5.41 15.02 -0.82
N GLU A 173 -4.74 13.94 -0.44
CA GLU A 173 -3.64 13.94 0.53
C GLU A 173 -2.45 14.79 0.04
N ALA A 174 -2.13 14.71 -1.26
CA ALA A 174 -1.05 15.51 -1.83
C ALA A 174 -1.34 17.02 -1.73
N ARG A 175 -2.57 17.44 -2.01
CA ARG A 175 -3.01 18.85 -1.84
C ARG A 175 -2.98 19.26 -0.39
N LEU A 176 -3.47 18.40 0.51
CA LEU A 176 -3.51 18.64 1.95
C LEU A 176 -2.11 18.79 2.55
N LEU A 177 -1.21 17.86 2.20
CA LEU A 177 0.17 17.85 2.71
C LEU A 177 0.98 19.05 2.21
N SER A 178 0.83 19.42 0.94
CA SER A 178 1.59 20.49 0.30
C SER A 178 1.00 21.90 0.47
N GLY A 179 -0.32 22.00 0.69
CA GLY A 179 -1.07 23.26 0.61
C GLY A 179 -1.26 23.78 -0.82
N GLU A 180 -0.90 23.01 -1.84
CA GLU A 180 -0.93 23.39 -3.24
C GLU A 180 -2.08 22.73 -4.00
N THR A 181 -2.85 23.48 -4.77
CA THR A 181 -3.94 22.94 -5.60
C THR A 181 -3.43 22.39 -6.93
N ASN A 182 -2.36 22.92 -7.48
CA ASN A 182 -1.74 22.44 -8.70
C ASN A 182 -0.86 21.23 -8.41
N LEU A 183 -1.14 20.10 -9.09
CA LEU A 183 -0.50 18.83 -8.81
C LEU A 183 1.03 18.84 -9.01
N LYS A 184 1.54 19.58 -10.00
CA LYS A 184 2.98 19.69 -10.25
C LYS A 184 3.68 20.51 -9.15
N ARG A 185 3.04 21.58 -8.64
CA ARG A 185 3.56 22.34 -7.50
C ARG A 185 3.48 21.53 -6.21
N ALA A 186 2.36 20.83 -5.98
CA ALA A 186 2.21 19.91 -4.87
C ALA A 186 3.33 18.87 -4.85
N ALA A 187 3.61 18.25 -6.00
CA ALA A 187 4.67 17.25 -6.12
C ALA A 187 6.06 17.83 -5.80
N ALA A 188 6.36 19.04 -6.29
CA ALA A 188 7.63 19.70 -5.98
C ALA A 188 7.78 20.01 -4.48
N ALA A 189 6.72 20.51 -3.85
CA ALA A 189 6.70 20.81 -2.43
C ALA A 189 6.88 19.54 -1.58
N ILE A 190 6.17 18.45 -1.91
CA ILE A 190 6.26 17.20 -1.17
C ILE A 190 7.64 16.55 -1.32
N ARG A 191 8.20 16.54 -2.53
CA ARG A 191 9.54 15.97 -2.74
C ARG A 191 10.63 16.74 -1.97
N ALA A 192 10.46 18.04 -1.77
CA ALA A 192 11.34 18.83 -0.93
C ALA A 192 11.28 18.44 0.57
N LEU A 193 10.25 17.70 1.01
CA LEU A 193 10.15 17.19 2.38
C LEU A 193 10.99 15.94 2.65
N GLY A 194 11.52 15.27 1.60
CA GLY A 194 12.38 14.09 1.77
C GLY A 194 12.34 13.10 0.62
N PRO A 195 11.16 12.54 0.25
CA PRO A 195 11.09 11.45 -0.72
C PRO A 195 11.45 11.93 -2.13
N GLY A 196 12.50 11.34 -2.71
CA GLY A 196 12.93 11.62 -4.08
C GLY A 196 11.95 11.13 -5.15
N ILE A 197 11.18 10.09 -4.82
CA ILE A 197 10.16 9.49 -5.69
C ILE A 197 8.79 9.73 -5.05
N LEU A 198 7.87 10.30 -5.83
CA LEU A 198 6.49 10.53 -5.40
C LEU A 198 5.52 9.96 -6.42
N VAL A 199 4.59 9.14 -5.98
CA VAL A 199 3.45 8.71 -6.80
C VAL A 199 2.17 9.30 -6.23
N ILE A 200 1.43 10.02 -7.05
CA ILE A 200 0.13 10.57 -6.71
C ILE A 200 -0.95 9.75 -7.42
N LYS A 201 -1.71 8.99 -6.63
CA LYS A 201 -2.84 8.16 -7.05
C LYS A 201 -4.08 9.03 -7.22
N ARG A 202 -4.88 8.80 -8.26
CA ARG A 202 -6.07 9.61 -8.59
C ARG A 202 -7.30 8.73 -8.88
N GLY A 203 -7.42 7.63 -8.17
CA GLY A 203 -8.52 6.67 -8.33
C GLY A 203 -8.64 6.20 -9.79
N GLU A 204 -9.83 6.30 -10.35
CA GLU A 204 -10.14 5.91 -11.74
C GLU A 204 -9.35 6.70 -12.80
N TYR A 205 -8.85 7.89 -12.46
CA TYR A 205 -8.02 8.71 -13.35
C TYR A 205 -6.55 8.28 -13.39
N GLY A 206 -6.18 7.22 -12.67
CA GLY A 206 -4.86 6.60 -12.72
C GLY A 206 -3.85 7.18 -11.73
N ALA A 207 -2.58 7.28 -12.14
CA ALA A 207 -1.51 7.72 -11.25
C ALA A 207 -0.45 8.55 -12.00
N THR A 208 0.20 9.45 -11.26
CA THR A 208 1.32 10.23 -11.78
C THR A 208 2.52 10.06 -10.85
N LEU A 209 3.62 9.59 -11.41
CA LEU A 209 4.94 9.49 -10.79
C LEU A 209 5.74 10.78 -11.04
N PHE A 210 6.43 11.27 -10.01
CA PHE A 210 7.40 12.36 -10.10
C PHE A 210 8.74 11.88 -9.52
N HIS A 211 9.82 12.15 -10.24
CA HIS A 211 11.19 11.82 -9.84
C HIS A 211 12.19 12.82 -10.45
N ASP A 212 13.49 12.66 -10.24
CA ASP A 212 14.48 13.65 -10.71
C ASP A 212 14.55 13.77 -12.24
N GLY A 213 14.27 12.69 -12.97
CA GLY A 213 14.22 12.67 -14.44
C GLY A 213 12.95 13.29 -15.03
N GLY A 214 11.96 13.66 -14.21
CA GLY A 214 10.71 14.25 -14.69
C GLY A 214 9.45 13.62 -14.10
N TYR A 215 8.48 13.32 -14.94
CA TYR A 215 7.24 12.66 -14.51
C TYR A 215 6.74 11.67 -15.55
N PHE A 216 6.03 10.66 -15.07
CA PHE A 216 5.30 9.68 -15.87
C PHE A 216 3.85 9.60 -15.39
N SER A 217 2.89 9.58 -16.31
CA SER A 217 1.47 9.47 -15.95
C SER A 217 0.82 8.35 -16.73
N VAL A 218 0.00 7.58 -16.07
CA VAL A 218 -0.77 6.48 -16.65
C VAL A 218 -2.24 6.63 -16.26
N PRO A 219 -3.21 6.36 -17.17
CA PRO A 219 -4.63 6.33 -16.83
C PRO A 219 -4.95 5.15 -15.91
N GLY A 220 -6.13 5.17 -15.27
CA GLY A 220 -6.66 4.01 -14.56
C GLY A 220 -7.07 2.90 -15.54
N TYR A 221 -7.10 1.67 -15.04
CA TYR A 221 -7.70 0.55 -15.77
C TYR A 221 -9.22 0.68 -15.71
N LEU A 222 -9.89 0.66 -16.85
CA LEU A 222 -11.35 0.76 -16.92
C LEU A 222 -11.98 -0.59 -16.56
N LEU A 223 -12.59 -0.64 -15.39
CA LEU A 223 -13.31 -1.82 -14.90
C LEU A 223 -14.77 -1.76 -15.33
N GLU A 224 -15.29 -2.84 -15.91
CA GLU A 224 -16.72 -2.98 -16.15
C GLU A 224 -17.50 -3.18 -14.85
N THR A 225 -16.90 -3.86 -13.87
CA THR A 225 -17.49 -4.14 -12.58
C THR A 225 -16.54 -3.71 -11.46
N LEU A 226 -16.96 -2.72 -10.70
CA LEU A 226 -16.31 -2.27 -9.49
C LEU A 226 -17.14 -2.75 -8.30
N LYS A 227 -16.55 -3.59 -7.43
CA LYS A 227 -17.25 -4.12 -6.24
C LYS A 227 -16.84 -3.42 -4.96
N ASP A 228 -15.53 -3.24 -4.76
CA ASP A 228 -14.99 -2.70 -3.52
C ASP A 228 -13.64 -2.02 -3.77
N PRO A 229 -13.52 -0.69 -3.63
CA PRO A 229 -12.26 0.01 -3.80
C PRO A 229 -11.33 -0.04 -2.56
N THR A 230 -11.78 -0.69 -1.46
CA THR A 230 -10.99 -0.80 -0.22
C THR A 230 -9.69 -1.56 -0.49
N GLY A 231 -8.58 -1.00 -0.02
CA GLY A 231 -7.26 -1.61 -0.21
C GLY A 231 -6.67 -1.44 -1.61
N ALA A 232 -7.37 -0.80 -2.58
CA ALA A 232 -6.81 -0.59 -3.92
C ALA A 232 -5.51 0.22 -3.89
N GLY A 233 -5.44 1.24 -3.02
CA GLY A 233 -4.23 2.02 -2.78
C GLY A 233 -3.08 1.19 -2.20
N ASP A 234 -3.38 0.29 -1.29
CA ASP A 234 -2.43 -0.62 -0.66
C ASP A 234 -1.94 -1.68 -1.67
N CYS A 235 -2.86 -2.22 -2.48
CA CYS A 235 -2.52 -3.13 -3.57
C CYS A 235 -1.66 -2.44 -4.63
N PHE A 236 -1.95 -1.17 -4.94
CA PHE A 236 -1.06 -0.35 -5.78
C PHE A 236 0.33 -0.26 -5.17
N ALA A 237 0.44 0.06 -3.87
CA ALA A 237 1.72 0.18 -3.18
C ALA A 237 2.50 -1.15 -3.19
N GLY A 238 1.81 -2.27 -2.99
CA GLY A 238 2.37 -3.61 -3.07
C GLY A 238 2.92 -3.95 -4.46
N GLY A 239 2.14 -3.69 -5.52
CA GLY A 239 2.54 -3.91 -6.91
C GLY A 239 3.73 -3.04 -7.33
N PHE A 240 3.67 -1.75 -6.99
CA PHE A 240 4.76 -0.79 -7.23
C PHE A 240 6.07 -1.22 -6.57
N THR A 241 6.03 -1.41 -5.25
CA THR A 241 7.23 -1.71 -4.48
C THR A 241 7.74 -3.13 -4.75
N GLY A 242 6.83 -4.10 -4.87
CA GLY A 242 7.15 -5.48 -5.20
C GLY A 242 7.86 -5.61 -6.55
N TYR A 243 7.38 -4.90 -7.58
CA TYR A 243 8.07 -4.87 -8.87
C TYR A 243 9.46 -4.25 -8.76
N LEU A 244 9.62 -3.09 -8.12
CA LEU A 244 10.94 -2.46 -7.92
C LEU A 244 11.91 -3.39 -7.17
N ALA A 245 11.43 -4.07 -6.13
CA ALA A 245 12.21 -5.06 -5.39
C ALA A 245 12.67 -6.22 -6.30
N SER A 246 11.79 -6.74 -7.16
CA SER A 246 12.12 -7.81 -8.11
C SER A 246 13.21 -7.40 -9.13
N ARG A 247 13.30 -6.09 -9.41
CA ARG A 247 14.31 -5.51 -10.30
C ARG A 247 15.63 -5.16 -9.61
N GLY A 248 15.70 -5.34 -8.29
CA GLY A 248 16.90 -4.99 -7.53
C GLY A 248 17.11 -3.49 -7.38
N ALA A 249 16.03 -2.70 -7.48
CA ALA A 249 16.07 -1.25 -7.37
C ALA A 249 16.80 -0.78 -6.11
N SER A 250 17.59 0.27 -6.22
CA SER A 250 18.36 0.81 -5.10
C SER A 250 18.55 2.32 -5.27
N ARG A 251 18.46 3.05 -4.17
CA ARG A 251 18.78 4.48 -4.13
C ARG A 251 20.20 4.75 -4.61
N GLU A 252 21.20 4.00 -4.13
CA GLU A 252 22.61 4.21 -4.46
C GLU A 252 22.95 3.84 -5.90
N GLY A 253 22.34 2.75 -6.40
CA GLY A 253 22.54 2.28 -7.78
C GLY A 253 21.72 3.03 -8.82
N GLY A 254 20.85 3.95 -8.38
CA GLY A 254 19.84 4.57 -9.23
C GLY A 254 18.74 3.60 -9.64
N ILE A 255 17.58 4.13 -10.02
CA ILE A 255 16.45 3.35 -10.54
C ILE A 255 16.21 3.80 -11.97
N ARG A 256 16.20 2.86 -12.91
CA ARG A 256 15.93 3.18 -14.31
C ARG A 256 14.50 3.74 -14.44
N GLU A 257 14.35 4.81 -15.21
CA GLU A 257 13.04 5.44 -15.46
C GLU A 257 12.01 4.44 -15.99
N ALA A 258 12.45 3.54 -16.89
CA ALA A 258 11.59 2.47 -17.40
C ALA A 258 11.10 1.50 -16.31
N ASP A 259 11.88 1.25 -15.27
CA ASP A 259 11.45 0.40 -14.14
C ASP A 259 10.49 1.18 -13.22
N LEU A 260 10.70 2.48 -13.01
CA LEU A 260 9.76 3.33 -12.28
C LEU A 260 8.40 3.40 -12.99
N ALA A 261 8.40 3.64 -14.31
CA ALA A 261 7.18 3.67 -15.10
C ALA A 261 6.43 2.33 -15.05
N ARG A 262 7.14 1.21 -15.24
CA ARG A 262 6.55 -0.13 -15.13
C ARG A 262 6.01 -0.43 -13.74
N ALA A 263 6.71 0.03 -12.69
CA ALA A 263 6.23 -0.13 -11.31
C ALA A 263 4.88 0.56 -11.09
N VAL A 264 4.71 1.78 -11.62
CA VAL A 264 3.41 2.49 -11.57
C VAL A 264 2.31 1.72 -12.31
N VAL A 265 2.63 1.16 -13.49
CA VAL A 265 1.67 0.33 -14.25
C VAL A 265 1.30 -0.93 -13.46
N TYR A 266 2.29 -1.68 -12.89
CA TYR A 266 1.98 -2.83 -12.05
C TYR A 266 1.21 -2.46 -10.78
N GLY A 267 1.49 -1.30 -10.18
CA GLY A 267 0.65 -0.75 -9.11
C GLY A 267 -0.80 -0.57 -9.55
N SER A 268 -1.04 0.05 -10.69
CA SER A 268 -2.38 0.25 -11.26
C SER A 268 -3.07 -1.09 -11.60
N VAL A 269 -2.33 -2.05 -12.14
CA VAL A 269 -2.83 -3.42 -12.41
C VAL A 269 -3.30 -4.07 -11.12
N MET A 270 -2.48 -4.06 -10.06
CA MET A 270 -2.81 -4.72 -8.80
C MET A 270 -3.97 -4.02 -8.08
N GLY A 271 -3.99 -2.67 -8.08
CA GLY A 271 -5.13 -1.91 -7.57
C GLY A 271 -6.43 -2.21 -8.31
N SER A 272 -6.40 -2.38 -9.63
CA SER A 272 -7.59 -2.73 -10.42
C SER A 272 -8.12 -4.14 -10.10
N PHE A 273 -7.26 -5.13 -9.87
CA PHE A 273 -7.70 -6.45 -9.44
C PHE A 273 -8.31 -6.43 -8.03
N CYS A 274 -7.78 -5.62 -7.12
CA CYS A 274 -8.37 -5.44 -5.79
C CYS A 274 -9.84 -5.03 -5.88
N CYS A 275 -10.17 -4.12 -6.79
CA CYS A 275 -11.53 -3.59 -6.95
C CYS A 275 -12.57 -4.59 -7.49
N GLU A 276 -12.18 -5.77 -7.98
CA GLU A 276 -13.09 -6.75 -8.59
C GLU A 276 -13.88 -7.59 -7.60
N ALA A 277 -13.47 -7.63 -6.32
CA ALA A 277 -14.11 -8.42 -5.27
C ALA A 277 -14.07 -7.69 -3.93
N PHE A 278 -14.86 -8.14 -2.96
CA PHE A 278 -14.80 -7.63 -1.60
C PHE A 278 -13.53 -8.12 -0.89
N GLY A 279 -12.89 -7.22 -0.15
CA GLY A 279 -11.71 -7.54 0.64
C GLY A 279 -10.61 -8.16 -0.22
N VAL A 280 -10.05 -9.28 0.24
CA VAL A 280 -8.95 -9.98 -0.45
C VAL A 280 -9.39 -11.12 -1.36
N ASP A 281 -10.69 -11.31 -1.60
CA ASP A 281 -11.19 -12.52 -2.27
C ASP A 281 -10.66 -12.69 -3.69
N ARG A 282 -10.42 -11.59 -4.43
CA ARG A 282 -9.82 -11.68 -5.75
C ARG A 282 -8.43 -12.32 -5.72
N PHE A 283 -7.66 -12.05 -4.67
CA PHE A 283 -6.31 -12.60 -4.52
C PHE A 283 -6.27 -14.11 -4.24
N ARG A 284 -7.40 -14.73 -3.87
CA ARG A 284 -7.49 -16.19 -3.68
C ARG A 284 -7.32 -16.95 -4.99
N THR A 285 -7.74 -16.36 -6.11
CA THR A 285 -7.74 -16.99 -7.44
C THR A 285 -6.86 -16.28 -8.47
N LEU A 286 -6.40 -15.07 -8.21
CA LEU A 286 -5.59 -14.29 -9.13
C LEU A 286 -4.29 -15.02 -9.48
N THR A 287 -3.97 -15.07 -10.77
CA THR A 287 -2.75 -15.71 -11.28
C THR A 287 -1.75 -14.69 -11.81
N ARG A 288 -0.50 -15.10 -11.97
CA ARG A 288 0.54 -14.26 -12.57
C ARG A 288 0.26 -13.95 -14.03
N GLU A 289 -0.31 -14.90 -14.75
CA GLU A 289 -0.69 -14.79 -16.16
C GLU A 289 -1.75 -13.70 -16.38
N GLU A 290 -2.74 -13.62 -15.48
CA GLU A 290 -3.75 -12.55 -15.53
C GLU A 290 -3.13 -11.17 -15.29
N ILE A 291 -2.18 -11.07 -14.34
CA ILE A 291 -1.45 -9.83 -14.06
C ILE A 291 -0.65 -9.38 -15.28
N ASP A 292 0.08 -10.30 -15.91
CA ASP A 292 0.91 -10.00 -17.08
C ASP A 292 0.05 -9.68 -18.31
N ALA A 293 -1.11 -10.34 -18.46
CA ALA A 293 -2.09 -10.02 -19.53
C ALA A 293 -2.63 -8.59 -19.36
N ARG A 294 -3.06 -8.22 -18.14
CA ARG A 294 -3.55 -6.85 -17.88
C ARG A 294 -2.45 -5.80 -18.02
N PHE A 295 -1.24 -6.11 -17.64
CA PHE A 295 -0.09 -5.23 -17.91
C PHE A 295 0.10 -5.01 -19.41
N ALA A 296 -0.01 -6.07 -20.23
CA ALA A 296 0.08 -5.95 -21.69
C ALA A 296 -1.07 -5.13 -22.29
N GLU A 297 -2.27 -5.16 -21.72
CA GLU A 297 -3.37 -4.28 -22.11
C GLU A 297 -3.06 -2.81 -21.83
N PHE A 298 -2.48 -2.49 -20.67
CA PHE A 298 -2.00 -1.13 -20.38
C PHE A 298 -1.04 -0.63 -21.47
N GLN A 299 -0.12 -1.45 -21.93
CA GLN A 299 0.80 -1.09 -22.99
C GLN A 299 0.07 -0.75 -24.30
N LYS A 300 -1.02 -1.46 -24.61
CA LYS A 300 -1.80 -1.22 -25.84
C LYS A 300 -2.56 0.10 -25.79
N PHE A 301 -3.29 0.38 -24.70
CA PHE A 301 -4.11 1.59 -24.64
C PHE A 301 -3.35 2.86 -24.23
N THR A 302 -2.08 2.72 -23.83
CA THR A 302 -1.19 3.87 -23.56
C THR A 302 -0.22 4.13 -24.73
N ALA A 303 -0.20 3.27 -25.76
CA ALA A 303 0.61 3.47 -26.96
C ALA A 303 -0.06 4.49 -27.92
N PHE A 304 0.72 5.33 -28.55
CA PHE A 304 0.30 6.30 -29.59
C PHE A 304 1.37 6.47 -30.68
#